data_e1707d44068aec37d04d6b0c94bab714
#
_entry.id   e1707d44068aec37d04d6b0c94bab714
#
_cell.length_a   1.000
_cell.length_b   1.000
_cell.length_c   1.000
_cell.angle_alpha   90.00
_cell.angle_beta   90.00
_cell.angle_gamma   90.00
#
_symmetry.space_group_name_H-M   'P 1'
#
loop_
_entity.id
_entity.type
_entity.pdbx_description
1 polymer ?
#
loop_
_entity_poly.entity_id
_entity_poly.type
_entity_poly.pdbx_seq_one_letter_code
_entity_poly.pdbx_strand_id
1 'polypeptide(L)'
;LFKNAEGRKYKVAANILIDGTELGDVAKACGVEYRIGMEAASDTGESIAPEEANDVIQDLTFVATLKDYGPDADMTIERPEGYDPSCFANCAVNPLNTVPETGQTIWEPGMMITYGKTPNGKYMINWPIYGNDYYVNAIEMTREEREEAYRKAKNFTLCFIYFIQTELGMKHLGLADDVFPTEDKLALIPYHRE
;
A
#
# COMPACT_ATOMS: atom_id res chain seq x y z
N LEU A 1 -17.55 -20.65 -14.49
CA LEU A 1 -18.64 -20.54 -13.54
C LEU A 1 -18.36 -19.38 -12.59
N PHE A 2 -19.22 -18.37 -12.54
CA PHE A 2 -19.10 -17.19 -11.68
C PHE A 2 -20.10 -17.27 -10.53
N LYS A 3 -19.74 -16.64 -9.40
CA LYS A 3 -20.61 -16.50 -8.24
C LYS A 3 -20.67 -15.02 -7.87
N ASN A 4 -21.87 -14.43 -7.73
CA ASN A 4 -21.98 -13.06 -7.27
C ASN A 4 -21.92 -12.94 -5.74
N ALA A 5 -21.98 -11.73 -5.20
CA ALA A 5 -21.90 -11.46 -3.77
C ALA A 5 -23.01 -12.19 -2.97
N GLU A 6 -24.22 -12.35 -3.54
CA GLU A 6 -25.34 -13.08 -2.91
C GLU A 6 -25.22 -14.60 -3.06
N GLY A 7 -24.09 -15.11 -3.61
CA GLY A 7 -23.84 -16.53 -3.77
C GLY A 7 -24.51 -17.19 -4.97
N ARG A 8 -25.21 -16.44 -5.84
CA ARG A 8 -25.85 -16.96 -7.04
C ARG A 8 -24.80 -17.33 -8.09
N LYS A 9 -24.94 -18.51 -8.65
CA LYS A 9 -24.00 -19.03 -9.65
C LYS A 9 -24.49 -18.73 -11.07
N TYR A 10 -23.54 -18.34 -11.92
CA TYR A 10 -23.75 -18.08 -13.34
C TYR A 10 -22.80 -18.90 -14.18
N LYS A 11 -23.28 -19.48 -15.27
CA LYS A 11 -22.45 -20.11 -16.30
C LYS A 11 -22.46 -19.20 -17.54
N VAL A 12 -21.28 -18.75 -17.93
CA VAL A 12 -21.10 -17.99 -19.17
C VAL A 12 -20.27 -18.83 -20.13
N ALA A 13 -20.72 -18.94 -21.37
CA ALA A 13 -19.96 -19.53 -22.45
C ALA A 13 -19.40 -18.40 -23.33
N ALA A 14 -18.12 -18.39 -23.57
CA ALA A 14 -17.43 -17.39 -24.39
C ALA A 14 -16.29 -18.04 -25.16
N ASN A 15 -16.00 -17.51 -26.36
CA ASN A 15 -14.86 -17.98 -27.17
C ASN A 15 -13.54 -17.34 -26.70
N ILE A 16 -13.62 -16.17 -26.09
CA ILE A 16 -12.48 -15.41 -25.57
C ILE A 16 -12.82 -14.93 -24.17
N LEU A 17 -11.90 -15.08 -23.25
CA LEU A 17 -11.96 -14.56 -21.88
C LEU A 17 -10.81 -13.60 -21.67
N ILE A 18 -11.10 -12.41 -21.21
CA ILE A 18 -10.10 -11.39 -20.85
C ILE A 18 -10.12 -11.24 -19.33
N ASP A 19 -8.95 -11.47 -18.71
CA ASP A 19 -8.75 -11.22 -17.28
C ASP A 19 -8.38 -9.74 -17.09
N GLY A 20 -9.17 -9.03 -16.30
CA GLY A 20 -8.93 -7.66 -15.85
C GLY A 20 -8.90 -7.57 -14.33
N THR A 21 -8.67 -8.69 -13.64
CA THR A 21 -8.49 -8.69 -12.18
C THR A 21 -7.09 -8.19 -11.83
N GLU A 22 -6.94 -7.58 -10.66
CA GLU A 22 -5.69 -6.96 -10.22
C GLU A 22 -4.55 -7.99 -10.04
N LEU A 23 -4.87 -9.21 -9.64
CA LEU A 23 -3.91 -10.26 -9.32
C LEU A 23 -3.98 -11.47 -10.27
N GLY A 24 -4.62 -11.35 -11.44
CA GLY A 24 -4.76 -12.46 -12.37
C GLY A 24 -5.65 -13.60 -11.86
N ASP A 25 -6.60 -13.35 -10.97
CA ASP A 25 -7.44 -14.36 -10.34
C ASP A 25 -8.21 -15.22 -11.34
N VAL A 26 -8.63 -14.65 -12.46
CA VAL A 26 -9.35 -15.38 -13.51
C VAL A 26 -8.38 -16.23 -14.34
N ALA A 27 -7.22 -15.71 -14.68
CA ALA A 27 -6.16 -16.46 -15.38
C ALA A 27 -5.74 -17.69 -14.55
N LYS A 28 -5.49 -17.50 -13.26
CA LYS A 28 -5.20 -18.59 -12.31
C LYS A 28 -6.32 -19.64 -12.28
N ALA A 29 -7.58 -19.21 -12.16
CA ALA A 29 -8.73 -20.10 -12.14
C ALA A 29 -8.93 -20.87 -13.47
N CYS A 30 -8.40 -20.36 -14.57
CA CYS A 30 -8.39 -21.01 -15.88
C CYS A 30 -7.18 -21.95 -16.10
N GLY A 31 -6.28 -22.04 -15.13
CA GLY A 31 -5.08 -22.90 -15.21
C GLY A 31 -3.98 -22.33 -16.10
N VAL A 32 -3.93 -21.02 -16.28
CA VAL A 32 -2.81 -20.35 -16.97
C VAL A 32 -1.58 -20.46 -16.10
N GLU A 33 -0.46 -20.87 -16.67
CA GLU A 33 0.83 -20.91 -15.98
C GLU A 33 1.32 -19.47 -15.70
N TYR A 34 1.84 -19.25 -14.49
CA TYR A 34 2.43 -17.98 -14.07
C TYR A 34 3.59 -18.22 -13.11
N ARG A 35 4.37 -17.21 -12.87
CA ARG A 35 5.46 -17.19 -11.89
C ARG A 35 5.15 -16.16 -10.82
N ILE A 36 5.73 -16.33 -9.64
CA ILE A 36 5.66 -15.40 -8.51
C ILE A 36 7.08 -15.13 -8.06
N GLY A 37 7.35 -13.87 -7.71
CA GLY A 37 8.65 -13.46 -7.22
C GLY A 37 9.64 -13.14 -8.32
N MET A 38 10.90 -13.03 -7.92
CA MET A 38 11.99 -12.65 -8.81
C MET A 38 12.53 -13.86 -9.58
N GLU A 39 12.65 -13.73 -10.90
CA GLU A 39 13.24 -14.74 -11.76
C GLU A 39 14.78 -14.71 -11.68
N ALA A 40 15.41 -15.85 -11.95
CA ALA A 40 16.86 -15.93 -11.97
C ALA A 40 17.46 -15.17 -13.17
N ALA A 41 18.66 -14.62 -13.01
CA ALA A 41 19.40 -13.97 -14.09
C ALA A 41 19.64 -14.89 -15.30
N SER A 42 19.76 -16.20 -15.06
CA SER A 42 19.88 -17.20 -16.12
C SER A 42 18.63 -17.32 -16.98
N ASP A 43 17.46 -16.99 -16.45
CA ASP A 43 16.17 -17.11 -17.15
C ASP A 43 15.87 -15.85 -17.99
N THR A 44 16.22 -14.68 -17.49
CA THR A 44 15.87 -13.38 -18.09
C THR A 44 17.02 -12.69 -18.80
N GLY A 45 18.26 -12.99 -18.42
CA GLY A 45 19.45 -12.29 -18.89
C GLY A 45 19.63 -10.88 -18.29
N GLU A 46 18.88 -10.53 -17.27
CA GLU A 46 18.97 -9.24 -16.59
C GLU A 46 20.12 -9.21 -15.60
N SER A 47 20.97 -8.18 -15.69
CA SER A 47 22.17 -8.06 -14.84
C SER A 47 21.90 -7.77 -13.37
N ILE A 48 20.68 -7.31 -13.05
CA ILE A 48 20.23 -7.00 -11.67
C ILE A 48 19.37 -8.10 -11.07
N ALA A 49 18.99 -9.11 -11.86
CA ALA A 49 18.23 -10.25 -11.34
C ALA A 49 19.09 -11.09 -10.38
N PRO A 50 18.47 -11.77 -9.40
CA PRO A 50 19.21 -12.66 -8.49
C PRO A 50 19.83 -13.85 -9.24
N GLU A 51 20.85 -14.47 -8.65
CA GLU A 51 21.46 -15.70 -9.23
C GLU A 51 20.46 -16.85 -9.26
N GLU A 52 19.61 -16.96 -8.24
CA GLU A 52 18.55 -17.97 -8.11
C GLU A 52 17.19 -17.27 -7.96
N ALA A 53 16.15 -17.83 -8.59
CA ALA A 53 14.79 -17.36 -8.43
C ALA A 53 14.34 -17.44 -6.96
N ASN A 54 13.48 -16.52 -6.54
CA ASN A 54 12.93 -16.47 -5.19
C ASN A 54 11.46 -16.03 -5.19
N ASP A 55 10.80 -16.06 -4.04
CA ASP A 55 9.38 -15.73 -3.89
C ASP A 55 9.16 -14.27 -3.45
N VAL A 56 10.16 -13.42 -3.58
CA VAL A 56 10.06 -12.00 -3.17
C VAL A 56 9.28 -11.23 -4.23
N ILE A 57 8.21 -10.57 -3.79
CA ILE A 57 7.41 -9.64 -4.60
C ILE A 57 7.55 -8.23 -4.05
N GLN A 58 7.05 -7.25 -4.77
CA GLN A 58 7.02 -5.88 -4.25
C GLN A 58 5.95 -5.71 -3.18
N ASP A 59 6.19 -4.75 -2.29
CA ASP A 59 5.21 -4.30 -1.30
C ASP A 59 3.95 -3.76 -1.98
N LEU A 60 2.83 -3.88 -1.29
CA LEU A 60 1.60 -3.18 -1.66
C LEU A 60 1.39 -1.93 -0.82
N THR A 61 0.63 -0.98 -1.34
CA THR A 61 0.31 0.25 -0.61
C THR A 61 -1.18 0.55 -0.66
N PHE A 62 -1.82 0.70 0.51
CA PHE A 62 -3.11 1.35 0.60
C PHE A 62 -2.90 2.86 0.63
N VAL A 63 -3.20 3.51 -0.49
CA VAL A 63 -3.03 4.96 -0.62
C VAL A 63 -4.05 5.69 0.24
N ALA A 64 -3.58 6.70 0.96
CA ALA A 64 -4.42 7.71 1.61
C ALA A 64 -4.23 9.06 0.91
N THR A 65 -5.19 9.93 1.03
CA THR A 65 -5.03 11.34 0.67
C THR A 65 -5.26 12.19 1.91
N LEU A 66 -4.25 12.98 2.27
CA LEU A 66 -4.39 14.01 3.29
C LEU A 66 -4.79 15.34 2.64
N LYS A 67 -5.52 16.16 3.38
CA LYS A 67 -5.90 17.52 3.02
C LYS A 67 -5.41 18.47 4.11
N ASP A 68 -4.95 19.64 3.70
CA ASP A 68 -4.60 20.73 4.60
C ASP A 68 -5.87 21.46 5.04
N TYR A 69 -6.16 21.41 6.34
CA TYR A 69 -7.31 22.07 6.98
C TYR A 69 -6.94 23.42 7.61
N GLY A 70 -5.71 23.87 7.41
CA GLY A 70 -5.20 25.14 7.93
C GLY A 70 -4.40 25.01 9.22
N PRO A 71 -3.57 26.01 9.54
CA PRO A 71 -2.53 25.90 10.57
C PRO A 71 -3.05 25.68 12.00
N ASP A 72 -4.28 26.06 12.28
CA ASP A 72 -4.90 25.94 13.62
C ASP A 72 -5.75 24.68 13.77
N ALA A 73 -5.85 23.85 12.70
CA ALA A 73 -6.65 22.63 12.75
C ALA A 73 -5.92 21.50 13.50
N ASP A 74 -6.67 20.71 14.25
CA ASP A 74 -6.22 19.42 14.79
C ASP A 74 -7.11 18.32 14.20
N MET A 75 -6.55 17.65 13.20
CA MET A 75 -7.19 16.55 12.46
C MET A 75 -6.61 15.20 12.85
N THR A 76 -5.97 15.13 14.03
CA THR A 76 -5.35 13.90 14.51
C THR A 76 -6.39 12.78 14.59
N ILE A 77 -6.15 11.67 13.92
CA ILE A 77 -7.02 10.50 13.99
C ILE A 77 -6.85 9.80 15.33
N GLU A 78 -7.79 8.92 15.68
CA GLU A 78 -7.60 8.02 16.82
C GLU A 78 -6.34 7.17 16.64
N ARG A 79 -5.65 6.89 17.75
CA ARG A 79 -4.45 6.05 17.71
C ARG A 79 -4.82 4.65 17.20
N PRO A 80 -4.24 4.22 16.05
CA PRO A 80 -4.53 2.91 15.49
C PRO A 80 -4.02 1.76 16.36
N GLU A 81 -4.67 0.61 16.24
CA GLU A 81 -4.26 -0.61 16.92
C GLU A 81 -2.83 -1.01 16.55
N GLY A 82 -2.02 -1.39 17.55
CA GLY A 82 -0.65 -1.84 17.33
C GLY A 82 0.32 -0.75 16.87
N TYR A 83 -0.05 0.53 16.96
CA TYR A 83 0.84 1.63 16.59
C TYR A 83 2.18 1.58 17.31
N ASP A 84 3.24 1.47 16.53
CA ASP A 84 4.64 1.55 16.96
C ASP A 84 5.37 2.62 16.13
N PRO A 85 5.78 3.75 16.72
CA PRO A 85 6.47 4.81 15.99
C PRO A 85 7.84 4.38 15.45
N SER A 86 8.47 3.34 15.98
CA SER A 86 9.77 2.87 15.53
C SER A 86 9.73 2.36 14.07
N CYS A 87 8.58 1.85 13.62
CA CYS A 87 8.39 1.41 12.25
C CYS A 87 8.60 2.54 11.22
N PHE A 88 8.32 3.78 11.62
CA PHE A 88 8.34 4.96 10.74
C PHE A 88 9.46 5.94 11.09
N ALA A 89 10.32 5.60 12.04
CA ALA A 89 11.34 6.51 12.59
C ALA A 89 12.22 7.15 11.50
N ASN A 90 12.51 6.46 10.42
CA ASN A 90 13.39 6.94 9.35
C ASN A 90 12.64 7.44 8.10
N CYS A 91 11.32 7.61 8.15
CA CYS A 91 10.56 8.11 6.98
C CYS A 91 10.89 9.56 6.65
N ALA A 92 11.19 10.36 7.67
CA ALA A 92 11.57 11.76 7.56
C ALA A 92 12.37 12.17 8.80
N VAL A 93 13.02 13.33 8.78
CA VAL A 93 13.78 13.86 9.93
C VAL A 93 12.84 14.12 11.12
N ASN A 94 13.13 13.47 12.24
CA ASN A 94 12.39 13.59 13.51
C ASN A 94 13.25 13.09 14.67
N PRO A 95 12.86 13.32 15.95
CA PRO A 95 13.64 12.91 17.11
C PRO A 95 13.85 11.40 17.27
N LEU A 96 13.09 10.56 16.59
CA LEU A 96 13.18 9.09 16.67
C LEU A 96 14.14 8.49 15.62
N ASN A 97 14.76 9.32 14.78
CA ASN A 97 15.65 8.80 13.74
C ASN A 97 16.72 7.87 14.31
N THR A 98 16.92 6.79 13.59
CA THR A 98 18.06 5.86 13.75
C THR A 98 18.95 5.96 12.51
N VAL A 99 20.15 5.35 12.57
CA VAL A 99 20.98 5.25 11.37
C VAL A 99 20.42 4.14 10.49
N PRO A 100 19.93 4.44 9.27
CA PRO A 100 19.41 3.41 8.38
C PRO A 100 20.51 2.41 7.99
N GLU A 101 20.24 1.12 8.09
CA GLU A 101 21.17 0.06 7.68
C GLU A 101 21.57 0.18 6.20
N THR A 102 20.66 0.67 5.38
CA THR A 102 20.86 0.87 3.94
C THR A 102 21.67 2.11 3.60
N GLY A 103 22.04 2.95 4.58
CA GLY A 103 22.68 4.24 4.34
C GLY A 103 21.80 5.26 3.60
N GLN A 104 20.49 5.03 3.56
CA GLN A 104 19.54 5.86 2.83
C GLN A 104 19.45 7.26 3.45
N THR A 105 19.32 8.28 2.59
CA THR A 105 19.10 9.66 3.02
C THR A 105 17.72 9.81 3.66
N ILE A 106 17.69 10.39 4.86
CA ILE A 106 16.45 10.77 5.55
C ILE A 106 16.07 12.18 5.10
N TRP A 107 14.84 12.33 4.61
CA TRP A 107 14.34 13.58 4.06
C TRP A 107 13.69 14.47 5.11
N GLU A 108 13.67 15.78 4.87
CA GLU A 108 12.87 16.72 5.68
C GLU A 108 11.36 16.40 5.55
N PRO A 109 10.57 16.52 6.64
CA PRO A 109 9.13 16.20 6.63
C PRO A 109 8.36 16.95 5.54
N GLY A 110 8.67 18.21 5.30
CA GLY A 110 8.06 19.00 4.23
C GLY A 110 8.33 18.44 2.84
N MET A 111 9.52 17.88 2.59
CA MET A 111 9.86 17.25 1.31
C MET A 111 9.06 15.95 1.14
N MET A 112 8.98 15.11 2.16
CA MET A 112 8.20 13.88 2.15
C MET A 112 6.73 14.15 1.78
N ILE A 113 6.09 15.12 2.43
CA ILE A 113 4.69 15.49 2.14
C ILE A 113 4.55 16.10 0.74
N THR A 114 5.50 16.94 0.32
CA THR A 114 5.45 17.60 -1.00
C THR A 114 5.60 16.60 -2.15
N TYR A 115 6.23 15.46 -1.95
CA TYR A 115 6.31 14.38 -2.93
C TYR A 115 4.92 13.98 -3.48
N GLY A 116 3.94 13.84 -2.60
CA GLY A 116 2.57 13.46 -2.94
C GLY A 116 1.62 14.63 -3.22
N LYS A 117 2.14 15.86 -3.38
CA LYS A 117 1.30 17.05 -3.55
C LYS A 117 0.44 16.97 -4.81
N THR A 118 -0.85 17.18 -4.61
CA THR A 118 -1.86 17.25 -5.66
C THR A 118 -2.58 18.60 -5.60
N PRO A 119 -3.42 18.98 -6.61
CA PRO A 119 -4.20 20.21 -6.55
C PRO A 119 -5.09 20.32 -5.30
N ASN A 120 -5.49 21.55 -4.97
CA ASN A 120 -6.44 21.87 -3.90
C ASN A 120 -5.96 21.53 -2.47
N GLY A 121 -4.67 21.68 -2.20
CA GLY A 121 -4.12 21.46 -0.85
C GLY A 121 -4.21 20.02 -0.38
N LYS A 122 -4.11 19.08 -1.30
CA LYS A 122 -4.13 17.64 -1.00
C LYS A 122 -2.76 17.02 -1.22
N TYR A 123 -2.53 15.91 -0.51
CA TYR A 123 -1.28 15.17 -0.53
C TYR A 123 -1.59 13.67 -0.54
N MET A 124 -1.20 13.00 -1.61
CA MET A 124 -1.26 11.54 -1.71
C MET A 124 -0.17 10.93 -0.83
N ILE A 125 -0.54 10.00 0.03
CA ILE A 125 0.38 9.28 0.90
C ILE A 125 0.65 7.89 0.29
N ASN A 126 1.80 7.79 -0.33
CA ASN A 126 2.41 6.58 -0.88
C ASN A 126 3.92 6.77 -0.72
N TRP A 127 4.44 6.51 0.48
CA TRP A 127 5.84 6.78 0.81
C TRP A 127 6.60 5.49 1.06
N PRO A 128 7.52 5.10 0.15
CA PRO A 128 8.22 3.81 0.22
C PRO A 128 9.35 3.77 1.27
N ILE A 129 9.81 4.95 1.75
CA ILE A 129 10.95 5.04 2.66
C ILE A 129 10.46 5.00 4.10
N TYR A 130 10.44 3.81 4.73
CA TYR A 130 9.91 3.63 6.08
C TYR A 130 8.51 4.25 6.26
N GLY A 131 7.69 4.19 5.21
CA GLY A 131 6.33 4.77 5.17
C GLY A 131 5.25 3.71 5.21
N ASN A 132 4.25 3.83 4.33
CA ASN A 132 3.05 2.99 4.35
C ASN A 132 3.06 1.83 3.35
N ASP A 133 4.21 1.49 2.77
CA ASP A 133 4.36 0.25 2.01
C ASP A 133 4.29 -0.96 2.96
N TYR A 134 3.52 -1.97 2.59
CA TYR A 134 3.23 -3.13 3.40
C TYR A 134 3.54 -4.42 2.64
N TYR A 135 4.49 -5.23 3.15
CA TYR A 135 4.89 -6.47 2.51
C TYR A 135 3.93 -7.60 2.83
N VAL A 136 3.27 -8.11 1.81
CA VAL A 136 2.48 -9.34 1.88
C VAL A 136 2.29 -9.94 0.50
N ASN A 137 2.58 -11.23 0.32
CA ASN A 137 2.25 -11.96 -0.89
C ASN A 137 0.78 -12.38 -0.85
N ALA A 138 -0.09 -11.58 -1.47
CA ALA A 138 -1.53 -11.80 -1.48
C ALA A 138 -2.02 -12.67 -2.67
N ILE A 139 -1.12 -13.04 -3.61
CA ILE A 139 -1.48 -13.70 -4.88
C ILE A 139 -2.04 -15.09 -4.63
N GLU A 140 -1.39 -15.87 -3.74
CA GLU A 140 -1.80 -17.25 -3.42
C GLU A 140 -2.84 -17.35 -2.29
N MET A 141 -3.18 -16.23 -1.65
CA MET A 141 -4.13 -16.20 -0.55
C MET A 141 -5.55 -16.50 -1.02
N THR A 142 -6.30 -17.19 -0.18
CA THR A 142 -7.77 -17.24 -0.29
C THR A 142 -8.34 -15.82 -0.16
N ARG A 143 -9.60 -15.66 -0.53
CA ARG A 143 -10.28 -14.38 -0.40
C ARG A 143 -10.29 -13.88 1.05
N GLU A 144 -10.60 -14.76 1.99
CA GLU A 144 -10.67 -14.45 3.41
C GLU A 144 -9.32 -14.06 3.99
N GLU A 145 -8.26 -14.77 3.62
CA GLU A 145 -6.88 -14.43 4.02
C GLU A 145 -6.44 -13.08 3.43
N ARG A 146 -6.79 -12.82 2.17
CA ARG A 146 -6.49 -11.55 1.49
C ARG A 146 -7.23 -10.37 2.13
N GLU A 147 -8.52 -10.53 2.45
CA GLU A 147 -9.31 -9.51 3.15
C GLU A 147 -8.69 -9.16 4.51
N GLU A 148 -8.22 -10.15 5.26
CA GLU A 148 -7.53 -9.92 6.54
C GLU A 148 -6.15 -9.27 6.36
N ALA A 149 -5.38 -9.67 5.35
CA ALA A 149 -4.11 -9.04 5.00
C ALA A 149 -4.31 -7.56 4.62
N TYR A 150 -5.34 -7.26 3.85
CA TYR A 150 -5.68 -5.89 3.45
C TYR A 150 -6.15 -5.04 4.62
N ARG A 151 -6.89 -5.61 5.56
CA ARG A 151 -7.26 -4.93 6.80
C ARG A 151 -6.03 -4.51 7.60
N LYS A 152 -5.04 -5.40 7.71
CA LYS A 152 -3.76 -5.09 8.37
C LYS A 152 -2.97 -4.02 7.64
N ALA A 153 -2.90 -4.10 6.31
CA ALA A 153 -2.19 -3.10 5.48
C ALA A 153 -2.86 -1.71 5.57
N LYS A 154 -4.19 -1.64 5.60
CA LYS A 154 -4.92 -0.39 5.85
C LYS A 154 -4.62 0.18 7.22
N ASN A 155 -4.64 -0.66 8.27
CA ASN A 155 -4.27 -0.23 9.62
C ASN A 155 -2.82 0.30 9.67
N PHE A 156 -1.90 -0.33 8.95
CA PHE A 156 -0.52 0.14 8.85
C PHE A 156 -0.42 1.53 8.19
N THR A 157 -1.20 1.78 7.13
CA THR A 157 -1.33 3.13 6.55
C THR A 157 -1.88 4.14 7.56
N LEU A 158 -2.89 3.77 8.35
CA LEU A 158 -3.41 4.65 9.41
C LEU A 158 -2.35 4.91 10.50
N CYS A 159 -1.55 3.92 10.86
CA CYS A 159 -0.40 4.10 11.76
C CYS A 159 0.59 5.14 11.21
N PHE A 160 0.88 5.09 9.92
CA PHE A 160 1.76 6.08 9.29
C PHE A 160 1.14 7.49 9.29
N ILE A 161 -0.17 7.62 9.02
CA ILE A 161 -0.86 8.91 9.12
C ILE A 161 -0.81 9.45 10.54
N TYR A 162 -1.07 8.61 11.53
CA TYR A 162 -0.97 9.01 12.94
C TYR A 162 0.44 9.47 13.29
N PHE A 163 1.49 8.79 12.77
CA PHE A 163 2.89 9.21 12.91
C PHE A 163 3.13 10.60 12.29
N ILE A 164 2.65 10.85 11.08
CA ILE A 164 2.76 12.17 10.43
C ILE A 164 2.13 13.25 11.30
N GLN A 165 0.98 12.98 11.89
CA GLN A 165 0.26 13.95 12.70
C GLN A 165 0.90 14.18 14.07
N THR A 166 1.41 13.14 14.72
CA THR A 166 1.93 13.22 16.10
C THR A 166 3.44 13.44 16.17
N GLU A 167 4.23 12.60 15.52
CA GLU A 167 5.69 12.65 15.61
C GLU A 167 6.31 13.70 14.69
N LEU A 168 5.73 13.91 13.50
CA LEU A 168 6.14 15.00 12.59
C LEU A 168 5.40 16.32 12.87
N GLY A 169 4.42 16.33 13.79
CA GLY A 169 3.70 17.51 14.24
C GLY A 169 2.75 18.13 13.20
N MET A 170 2.38 17.37 12.15
CA MET A 170 1.52 17.87 11.06
C MET A 170 0.03 17.62 11.32
N LYS A 171 -0.47 18.00 12.50
CA LYS A 171 -1.86 17.79 12.92
C LYS A 171 -2.90 18.45 12.02
N HIS A 172 -2.52 19.49 11.28
CA HIS A 172 -3.39 20.19 10.34
C HIS A 172 -3.70 19.37 9.07
N LEU A 173 -2.96 18.28 8.83
CA LEU A 173 -3.20 17.35 7.73
C LEU A 173 -4.15 16.26 8.18
N GLY A 174 -5.34 16.22 7.63
CA GLY A 174 -6.36 15.20 7.91
C GLY A 174 -6.71 14.36 6.69
N LEU A 175 -7.30 13.19 6.92
CA LEU A 175 -7.83 12.37 5.83
C LEU A 175 -8.86 13.15 5.02
N ALA A 176 -8.66 13.24 3.70
CA ALA A 176 -9.61 13.87 2.80
C ALA A 176 -10.90 13.02 2.71
N ASP A 177 -12.04 13.69 2.80
CA ASP A 177 -13.38 13.07 2.82
C ASP A 177 -14.05 13.04 1.43
N ASP A 178 -13.39 13.62 0.43
CA ASP A 178 -13.89 13.81 -0.92
C ASP A 178 -13.04 13.09 -2.01
N VAL A 179 -12.23 12.11 -1.62
CA VAL A 179 -11.35 11.37 -2.55
C VAL A 179 -11.76 9.91 -2.69
N PHE A 180 -11.82 9.17 -1.59
CA PHE A 180 -12.18 7.76 -1.60
C PHE A 180 -13.57 7.55 -1.01
N PRO A 181 -14.47 6.81 -1.69
CA PRO A 181 -15.83 6.55 -1.22
C PRO A 181 -15.87 5.39 -0.21
N THR A 182 -14.96 5.38 0.75
CA THR A 182 -14.79 4.34 1.78
C THR A 182 -14.96 4.95 3.16
N GLU A 183 -15.43 4.18 4.12
CA GLU A 183 -15.62 4.65 5.51
C GLU A 183 -14.29 5.05 6.16
N ASP A 184 -13.21 4.31 5.87
CA ASP A 184 -11.86 4.56 6.36
C ASP A 184 -11.12 5.68 5.59
N LYS A 185 -11.74 6.23 4.52
CA LYS A 185 -11.16 7.26 3.64
C LYS A 185 -9.82 6.86 3.00
N LEU A 186 -9.56 5.56 2.90
CA LEU A 186 -8.43 4.98 2.18
C LEU A 186 -8.88 4.42 0.83
N ALA A 187 -7.93 4.14 -0.04
CA ALA A 187 -8.20 3.46 -1.31
C ALA A 187 -8.97 2.15 -1.08
N LEU A 188 -9.89 1.83 -1.98
CA LEU A 188 -10.71 0.62 -1.87
C LEU A 188 -9.88 -0.65 -1.98
N ILE A 189 -8.91 -0.64 -2.90
CA ILE A 189 -7.94 -1.72 -3.14
C ILE A 189 -6.53 -1.15 -3.02
N PRO A 190 -5.53 -1.97 -2.66
CA PRO A 190 -4.16 -1.49 -2.60
C PRO A 190 -3.58 -1.29 -3.99
N TYR A 191 -2.54 -0.49 -4.10
CA TYR A 191 -1.69 -0.45 -5.26
C TYR A 191 -0.73 -1.64 -5.19
N HIS A 192 -0.92 -2.57 -6.12
CA HIS A 192 -0.02 -3.71 -6.32
C HIS A 192 1.06 -3.37 -7.34
N ARG A 193 2.22 -3.98 -7.16
CA ARG A 193 3.33 -3.96 -8.11
C ARG A 193 3.76 -5.39 -8.41
N GLU A 194 4.38 -5.58 -9.55
CA GLU A 194 5.03 -6.83 -9.93
C GLU A 194 6.30 -7.09 -9.12
#